data_9f7f289874d2ad10d699becd8ce975dd
#
_entry.id   9f7f289874d2ad10d699becd8ce975dd
#
_cell.length_a   1.000
_cell.length_b   1.000
_cell.length_c   1.000
_cell.angle_alpha   90.00
_cell.angle_beta   90.00
_cell.angle_gamma   90.00
#
_symmetry.space_group_name_H-M   'P 1'
#
loop_
_entity.id
_entity.type
_entity.pdbx_description
1 polymer ?
#
loop_
_entity_poly.entity_id
_entity_poly.type
_entity_poly.pdbx_seq_one_letter_code
_entity_poly.pdbx_strand_id
1 'polypeptide(L)'
;MNEGHHRRAGSMAANGFELELTPQSVGWDHTSLRIVQLGARETVDLSTEDHEMIVLPLSGSCTVTVDGERFDVTGRAGVFAGVSDFVYAPRDAHVSISSNSGGRFALPGAHARTRLEPRYQPAAATPVELRGAGDCSRQLVNFCTPQTFAADRLIAVEAYVPHGNWATYPPHKHDTEGDGETVLEEIYYYEIADGPDGAGMCYQRVYASDERPIDVLAEVRTGDAVLIPHGWHGPSMAAPGYNAYFLNVMAGPGEGRAWKVCEDPSHAWVRDTWSDEPIDPRLPLPGFDTGNVASNEEWGR
;
A
#
# COMPACT_ATOMS: atom_id res chain seq x y z
N MET A 1 7.01 -6.33 -23.05
CA MET A 1 6.28 -7.55 -22.64
C MET A 1 6.02 -7.41 -21.15
N ASN A 2 4.80 -6.94 -20.80
CA ASN A 2 4.42 -6.54 -19.43
C ASN A 2 3.85 -7.69 -18.58
N GLU A 3 3.83 -8.93 -19.12
CA GLU A 3 2.97 -10.02 -18.59
C GLU A 3 3.41 -10.59 -17.23
N GLY A 4 4.61 -10.23 -16.75
CA GLY A 4 5.11 -10.73 -15.46
C GLY A 4 4.92 -9.81 -14.26
N HIS A 5 4.67 -8.51 -14.45
CA HIS A 5 4.65 -7.52 -13.35
C HIS A 5 3.28 -6.89 -13.11
N HIS A 6 2.41 -6.82 -14.13
CA HIS A 6 1.02 -6.40 -13.95
C HIS A 6 0.12 -7.63 -13.74
N ARG A 7 -0.51 -7.71 -12.59
CA ARG A 7 -1.45 -8.76 -12.19
C ARG A 7 -2.85 -8.19 -12.21
N ARG A 8 -3.64 -8.60 -13.21
CA ARG A 8 -5.03 -8.16 -13.32
C ARG A 8 -5.90 -8.77 -12.23
N ALA A 9 -6.94 -8.08 -11.84
CA ALA A 9 -7.94 -8.56 -10.89
C ALA A 9 -8.37 -10.00 -11.22
N GLY A 10 -8.36 -10.88 -10.21
CA GLY A 10 -8.69 -12.28 -10.33
C GLY A 10 -7.60 -13.19 -10.94
N SER A 11 -6.55 -12.64 -11.57
CA SER A 11 -5.49 -13.47 -12.19
C SER A 11 -4.61 -14.20 -11.16
N MET A 12 -4.60 -13.74 -9.92
CA MET A 12 -3.88 -14.35 -8.80
C MET A 12 -4.84 -14.78 -7.68
N ALA A 13 -6.10 -15.05 -8.03
CA ALA A 13 -7.07 -15.60 -7.08
C ALA A 13 -6.71 -17.06 -6.74
N ALA A 14 -6.56 -17.37 -5.46
CA ALA A 14 -6.23 -18.69 -4.97
C ALA A 14 -6.66 -18.87 -3.51
N ASN A 15 -6.90 -20.12 -3.09
CA ASN A 15 -7.15 -20.49 -1.69
C ASN A 15 -8.26 -19.69 -0.98
N GLY A 16 -9.26 -19.19 -1.73
CA GLY A 16 -10.35 -18.38 -1.19
C GLY A 16 -10.03 -16.89 -1.11
N PHE A 17 -8.85 -16.45 -1.55
CA PHE A 17 -8.47 -15.04 -1.68
C PHE A 17 -8.77 -14.52 -3.09
N GLU A 18 -9.24 -13.28 -3.20
CA GLU A 18 -9.39 -12.58 -4.50
C GLU A 18 -8.02 -12.28 -5.13
N LEU A 19 -7.02 -12.05 -4.29
CA LEU A 19 -5.62 -11.89 -4.65
C LEU A 19 -4.78 -12.65 -3.62
N GLU A 20 -3.85 -13.48 -4.08
CA GLU A 20 -2.84 -14.10 -3.24
C GLU A 20 -1.46 -13.96 -3.89
N LEU A 21 -0.70 -12.97 -3.41
CA LEU A 21 0.69 -12.76 -3.74
C LEU A 21 1.54 -13.20 -2.56
N THR A 22 2.26 -14.30 -2.73
CA THR A 22 3.26 -14.76 -1.76
C THR A 22 4.64 -14.69 -2.38
N PRO A 23 5.73 -14.64 -1.62
CA PRO A 23 7.08 -14.69 -2.18
C PRO A 23 7.23 -15.83 -3.19
N GLN A 24 6.78 -17.03 -2.84
CA GLN A 24 6.87 -18.22 -3.71
C GLN A 24 6.07 -18.07 -5.01
N SER A 25 4.90 -17.41 -4.98
CA SER A 25 4.04 -17.25 -6.17
C SER A 25 4.59 -16.26 -7.19
N VAL A 26 5.46 -15.35 -6.76
CA VAL A 26 6.04 -14.29 -7.61
C VAL A 26 7.56 -14.36 -7.76
N GLY A 27 8.21 -15.33 -7.10
CA GLY A 27 9.66 -15.52 -7.15
C GLY A 27 10.44 -14.50 -6.34
N TRP A 28 9.87 -14.07 -5.20
CA TRP A 28 10.43 -13.11 -4.25
C TRP A 28 10.78 -13.78 -2.93
N ASP A 29 11.31 -13.00 -1.98
CA ASP A 29 11.76 -13.53 -0.69
C ASP A 29 11.06 -12.85 0.51
N HIS A 30 10.49 -11.65 0.35
CA HIS A 30 10.17 -10.81 1.49
C HIS A 30 8.71 -10.38 1.58
N THR A 31 8.10 -9.96 0.48
CA THR A 31 6.83 -9.22 0.50
C THR A 31 5.65 -10.11 0.10
N SER A 32 4.53 -9.97 0.79
CA SER A 32 3.28 -10.67 0.47
C SER A 32 2.07 -9.75 0.57
N LEU A 33 1.01 -10.08 -0.18
CA LEU A 33 -0.29 -9.43 -0.07
C LEU A 33 -1.39 -10.44 -0.37
N ARG A 34 -2.40 -10.52 0.49
CA ARG A 34 -3.65 -11.20 0.20
C ARG A 34 -4.80 -10.23 0.29
N ILE A 35 -5.82 -10.43 -0.54
CA ILE A 35 -7.11 -9.74 -0.44
C ILE A 35 -8.18 -10.80 -0.24
N VAL A 36 -8.96 -10.66 0.83
CA VAL A 36 -10.07 -11.55 1.15
C VAL A 36 -11.38 -10.80 1.13
N GLN A 37 -12.38 -11.39 0.45
CA GLN A 37 -13.78 -10.98 0.53
C GLN A 37 -14.48 -11.93 1.47
N LEU A 38 -15.12 -11.41 2.50
CA LEU A 38 -16.00 -12.17 3.39
C LEU A 38 -17.45 -11.77 3.15
N GLY A 39 -18.32 -12.75 3.05
CA GLY A 39 -19.76 -12.56 3.16
C GLY A 39 -20.19 -12.30 4.61
N ALA A 40 -21.50 -12.01 4.80
CA ALA A 40 -22.05 -11.83 6.13
C ALA A 40 -21.97 -13.13 6.94
N ARG A 41 -21.39 -13.08 8.15
CA ARG A 41 -21.15 -14.19 9.10
C ARG A 41 -20.12 -15.22 8.59
N GLU A 42 -19.29 -14.83 7.64
CA GLU A 42 -18.19 -15.66 7.21
C GLU A 42 -16.93 -15.42 8.04
N THR A 43 -16.06 -16.42 8.04
CA THR A 43 -14.79 -16.44 8.75
C THR A 43 -13.75 -17.07 7.83
N VAL A 44 -12.54 -16.52 7.85
CA VAL A 44 -11.34 -17.12 7.28
C VAL A 44 -10.32 -17.34 8.40
N ASP A 45 -9.73 -18.52 8.41
CA ASP A 45 -8.65 -18.89 9.33
C ASP A 45 -7.36 -19.08 8.53
N LEU A 46 -6.25 -18.56 9.04
CA LEU A 46 -4.94 -18.69 8.42
C LEU A 46 -3.82 -18.70 9.45
N SER A 47 -2.68 -19.28 9.07
CA SER A 47 -1.42 -19.16 9.81
C SER A 47 -0.56 -18.08 9.16
N THR A 48 0.14 -17.30 9.96
CA THR A 48 1.12 -16.33 9.46
C THR A 48 2.44 -16.99 9.05
N GLU A 49 2.68 -18.22 9.49
CA GLU A 49 3.95 -18.93 9.29
C GLU A 49 5.15 -18.03 9.68
N ASP A 50 6.13 -17.91 8.83
CA ASP A 50 7.31 -17.06 9.01
C ASP A 50 7.08 -15.57 8.62
N HIS A 51 5.84 -15.16 8.37
CA HIS A 51 5.46 -13.80 8.01
C HIS A 51 4.77 -13.07 9.16
N GLU A 52 4.99 -11.78 9.27
CA GLU A 52 4.07 -10.87 9.96
C GLU A 52 3.06 -10.31 8.97
N MET A 53 1.90 -9.89 9.44
CA MET A 53 0.89 -9.25 8.59
C MET A 53 0.00 -8.26 9.35
N ILE A 54 -0.67 -7.43 8.59
CA ILE A 54 -1.73 -6.54 9.08
C ILE A 54 -3.05 -6.97 8.46
N VAL A 55 -4.13 -6.93 9.24
CA VAL A 55 -5.51 -7.03 8.75
C VAL A 55 -6.05 -5.62 8.63
N LEU A 56 -6.13 -5.13 7.38
CA LEU A 56 -6.56 -3.76 7.03
C LEU A 56 -7.88 -3.80 6.27
N PRO A 57 -8.99 -3.25 6.82
CA PRO A 57 -10.23 -3.12 6.08
C PRO A 57 -10.09 -2.24 4.83
N LEU A 58 -10.38 -2.80 3.65
CA LEU A 58 -10.69 -2.02 2.45
C LEU A 58 -12.14 -1.56 2.51
N SER A 59 -13.04 -2.42 3.02
CA SER A 59 -14.42 -2.08 3.35
C SER A 59 -14.98 -3.02 4.41
N GLY A 60 -15.99 -2.56 5.14
CA GLY A 60 -16.66 -3.33 6.19
C GLY A 60 -15.93 -3.32 7.52
N SER A 61 -16.44 -4.11 8.47
CA SER A 61 -15.92 -4.30 9.82
C SER A 61 -15.66 -5.77 10.09
N CYS A 62 -14.74 -6.09 10.98
CA CYS A 62 -14.44 -7.47 11.36
C CYS A 62 -14.03 -7.61 12.82
N THR A 63 -14.05 -8.85 13.30
CA THR A 63 -13.34 -9.27 14.49
C THR A 63 -12.12 -10.06 14.03
N VAL A 64 -10.94 -9.69 14.52
CA VAL A 64 -9.69 -10.42 14.31
C VAL A 64 -9.30 -11.10 15.62
N THR A 65 -9.03 -12.40 15.57
CA THR A 65 -8.49 -13.13 16.71
C THR A 65 -7.08 -13.60 16.33
N VAL A 66 -6.09 -13.27 17.17
CA VAL A 66 -4.69 -13.68 16.98
C VAL A 66 -4.28 -14.51 18.19
N ASP A 67 -4.01 -15.80 18.01
CA ASP A 67 -3.67 -16.75 19.09
C ASP A 67 -4.62 -16.72 20.30
N GLY A 68 -5.91 -16.49 20.04
CA GLY A 68 -6.96 -16.39 21.05
C GLY A 68 -7.19 -14.98 21.60
N GLU A 69 -6.35 -14.01 21.33
CA GLU A 69 -6.58 -12.60 21.65
C GLU A 69 -7.50 -11.96 20.61
N ARG A 70 -8.58 -11.32 21.06
CA ARG A 70 -9.64 -10.77 20.21
C ARG A 70 -9.54 -9.27 20.08
N PHE A 71 -9.69 -8.78 18.85
CA PHE A 71 -9.72 -7.37 18.48
C PHE A 71 -10.95 -7.08 17.61
N ASP A 72 -11.75 -6.10 17.99
CA ASP A 72 -12.88 -5.65 17.18
C ASP A 72 -12.43 -4.45 16.32
N VAL A 73 -12.52 -4.59 14.99
CA VAL A 73 -12.10 -3.61 13.99
C VAL A 73 -13.35 -2.96 13.40
N THR A 74 -13.46 -1.66 13.60
CA THR A 74 -14.58 -0.85 13.12
C THR A 74 -14.60 -0.76 11.60
N GLY A 75 -13.42 -0.61 10.99
CA GLY A 75 -13.23 -0.50 9.57
C GLY A 75 -13.83 0.77 8.95
N ARG A 76 -14.22 0.67 7.69
CA ARG A 76 -14.73 1.79 6.89
C ARG A 76 -15.68 1.32 5.80
N ALA A 77 -16.49 2.22 5.26
CA ALA A 77 -17.43 1.89 4.18
C ALA A 77 -16.73 1.56 2.84
N GLY A 78 -15.52 2.06 2.64
CA GLY A 78 -14.67 1.86 1.47
C GLY A 78 -13.39 2.64 1.63
N VAL A 79 -12.39 2.41 0.77
CA VAL A 79 -11.07 3.05 0.90
C VAL A 79 -11.16 4.59 0.86
N PHE A 80 -12.10 5.16 0.14
CA PHE A 80 -12.29 6.61 0.05
C PHE A 80 -13.14 7.22 1.19
N ALA A 81 -13.55 6.41 2.18
CA ALA A 81 -14.40 6.88 3.27
C ALA A 81 -13.61 7.39 4.51
N GLY A 82 -12.30 7.26 4.50
CA GLY A 82 -11.43 7.73 5.59
C GLY A 82 -10.39 6.71 5.99
N VAL A 83 -9.61 7.06 7.03
CA VAL A 83 -8.60 6.19 7.64
C VAL A 83 -9.28 5.01 8.33
N SER A 84 -8.73 3.81 8.21
CA SER A 84 -9.19 2.63 8.94
C SER A 84 -8.31 2.34 10.15
N ASP A 85 -8.92 1.75 11.18
CA ASP A 85 -8.23 0.98 12.19
C ASP A 85 -7.78 -0.37 11.63
N PHE A 86 -6.83 -1.04 12.29
CA PHE A 86 -6.29 -2.31 11.83
C PHE A 86 -5.71 -3.15 12.98
N VAL A 87 -5.43 -4.42 12.69
CA VAL A 87 -4.77 -5.34 13.61
C VAL A 87 -3.49 -5.88 12.99
N TYR A 88 -2.42 -5.86 13.76
CA TYR A 88 -1.15 -6.51 13.44
C TYR A 88 -1.11 -7.91 14.04
N ALA A 89 -0.76 -8.89 13.22
CA ALA A 89 -0.49 -10.27 13.61
C ALA A 89 1.00 -10.59 13.36
N PRO A 90 1.70 -11.10 14.39
CA PRO A 90 3.12 -11.46 14.25
C PRO A 90 3.31 -12.75 13.46
N ARG A 91 4.56 -13.07 13.11
CA ARG A 91 4.94 -14.41 12.62
C ARG A 91 4.57 -15.51 13.62
N ASP A 92 4.41 -16.74 13.13
CA ASP A 92 4.10 -17.93 13.91
C ASP A 92 2.79 -17.79 14.74
N ALA A 93 1.78 -17.11 14.16
CA ALA A 93 0.48 -16.88 14.77
C ALA A 93 -0.65 -17.57 13.99
N HIS A 94 -1.69 -17.99 14.71
CA HIS A 94 -2.97 -18.37 14.13
C HIS A 94 -3.91 -17.17 14.13
N VAL A 95 -4.45 -16.83 12.97
CA VAL A 95 -5.31 -15.66 12.75
C VAL A 95 -6.67 -16.09 12.24
N SER A 96 -7.72 -15.63 12.92
CA SER A 96 -9.10 -15.79 12.48
C SER A 96 -9.72 -14.43 12.22
N ILE A 97 -10.26 -14.21 11.01
CA ILE A 97 -10.93 -12.97 10.61
C ILE A 97 -12.38 -13.29 10.34
N SER A 98 -13.30 -12.71 11.10
CA SER A 98 -14.73 -12.91 10.95
C SER A 98 -15.47 -11.59 10.77
N SER A 99 -16.50 -11.56 9.92
CA SER A 99 -17.32 -10.37 9.72
C SER A 99 -18.80 -10.69 9.82
N ASN A 100 -19.54 -9.92 10.64
CA ASN A 100 -20.98 -10.04 10.77
C ASN A 100 -21.75 -9.52 9.56
N SER A 101 -21.22 -8.48 8.92
CA SER A 101 -21.86 -7.78 7.79
C SER A 101 -21.24 -8.08 6.44
N GLY A 102 -20.09 -8.76 6.43
CA GLY A 102 -19.23 -8.89 5.28
C GLY A 102 -18.28 -7.71 5.12
N GLY A 103 -17.36 -7.82 4.16
CA GLY A 103 -16.38 -6.80 3.85
C GLY A 103 -15.20 -7.34 3.05
N ARG A 104 -14.32 -6.44 2.62
CA ARG A 104 -13.05 -6.78 1.96
C ARG A 104 -11.89 -6.33 2.82
N PHE A 105 -10.90 -7.19 2.95
CA PHE A 105 -9.77 -6.98 3.85
C PHE A 105 -8.47 -7.25 3.10
N ALA A 106 -7.54 -6.30 3.18
CA ALA A 106 -6.18 -6.47 2.72
C ALA A 106 -5.34 -7.05 3.85
N LEU A 107 -4.47 -7.99 3.49
CA LEU A 107 -3.54 -8.65 4.39
C LEU A 107 -2.11 -8.41 3.87
N PRO A 108 -1.58 -7.16 3.95
CA PRO A 108 -0.18 -6.89 3.65
C PRO A 108 0.70 -7.61 4.66
N GLY A 109 1.75 -8.28 4.17
CA GLY A 109 2.64 -9.06 5.01
C GLY A 109 4.09 -9.02 4.53
N ALA A 110 4.98 -9.43 5.43
CA ALA A 110 6.41 -9.54 5.17
C ALA A 110 7.01 -10.73 5.90
N HIS A 111 8.01 -11.36 5.28
CA HIS A 111 8.85 -12.33 5.97
C HIS A 111 9.52 -11.66 7.17
N ALA A 112 9.28 -12.16 8.38
CA ALA A 112 9.72 -11.57 9.62
C ALA A 112 10.73 -12.48 10.34
N ARG A 113 11.69 -11.88 11.03
CA ARG A 113 12.71 -12.58 11.83
C ARG A 113 12.34 -12.65 13.29
N THR A 114 11.70 -11.58 13.79
CA THR A 114 11.34 -11.41 15.19
C THR A 114 9.84 -11.50 15.36
N ARG A 115 9.38 -12.34 16.28
CA ARG A 115 7.99 -12.36 16.69
C ARG A 115 7.74 -11.20 17.65
N LEU A 116 6.81 -10.32 17.29
CA LEU A 116 6.30 -9.24 18.15
C LEU A 116 4.94 -9.62 18.75
N GLU A 117 4.41 -8.76 19.61
CA GLU A 117 3.06 -8.95 20.17
C GLU A 117 1.97 -8.51 19.19
N PRO A 118 0.82 -9.20 19.13
CA PRO A 118 -0.33 -8.73 18.37
C PRO A 118 -0.82 -7.37 18.89
N ARG A 119 -1.33 -6.52 18.00
CA ARG A 119 -1.75 -5.17 18.38
C ARG A 119 -2.86 -4.63 17.52
N TYR A 120 -3.79 -3.93 18.15
CA TYR A 120 -4.76 -3.08 17.48
C TYR A 120 -4.24 -1.64 17.37
N GLN A 121 -4.47 -1.03 16.22
CA GLN A 121 -4.17 0.39 15.98
C GLN A 121 -5.47 1.12 15.64
N PRO A 122 -5.88 2.10 16.44
CA PRO A 122 -7.05 2.91 16.14
C PRO A 122 -6.78 3.86 14.96
N ALA A 123 -7.78 4.13 14.13
CA ALA A 123 -7.68 5.02 12.97
C ALA A 123 -7.14 6.41 13.36
N ALA A 124 -7.58 6.96 14.49
CA ALA A 124 -7.15 8.29 14.96
C ALA A 124 -5.66 8.38 15.35
N ALA A 125 -4.98 7.24 15.53
CA ALA A 125 -3.54 7.22 15.83
C ALA A 125 -2.68 7.09 14.56
N THR A 126 -3.30 6.98 13.39
CA THR A 126 -2.59 6.83 12.12
C THR A 126 -2.42 8.21 11.46
N PRO A 127 -1.18 8.65 11.18
CA PRO A 127 -0.94 9.95 10.59
C PRO A 127 -1.32 10.00 9.11
N VAL A 128 -1.89 11.14 8.71
CA VAL A 128 -2.16 11.51 7.33
C VAL A 128 -1.14 12.54 6.90
N GLU A 129 -0.54 12.35 5.74
CA GLU A 129 0.45 13.25 5.14
C GLU A 129 -0.06 13.76 3.80
N LEU A 130 0.06 15.07 3.56
CA LEU A 130 -0.14 15.65 2.23
C LEU A 130 1.23 15.87 1.60
N ARG A 131 1.51 15.18 0.50
CA ARG A 131 2.81 15.17 -0.16
C ARG A 131 2.72 15.69 -1.58
N GLY A 132 3.80 16.36 -2.04
CA GLY A 132 3.88 16.95 -3.36
C GLY A 132 3.32 18.37 -3.41
N ALA A 133 3.16 18.90 -4.62
CA ALA A 133 2.53 20.17 -4.90
C ALA A 133 1.92 20.15 -6.31
N GLY A 134 1.01 21.07 -6.61
CA GLY A 134 0.33 21.12 -7.90
C GLY A 134 -0.24 19.75 -8.30
N ASP A 135 -0.02 19.38 -9.55
CA ASP A 135 -0.47 18.08 -10.10
C ASP A 135 0.25 16.85 -9.51
N CYS A 136 1.33 17.06 -8.72
CA CYS A 136 2.01 15.99 -7.99
C CYS A 136 1.46 15.77 -6.58
N SER A 137 0.43 16.50 -6.18
CA SER A 137 -0.18 16.39 -4.86
C SER A 137 -0.90 15.07 -4.68
N ARG A 138 -0.63 14.40 -3.55
CA ARG A 138 -1.31 13.16 -3.10
C ARG A 138 -1.40 13.17 -1.59
N GLN A 139 -2.29 12.33 -1.07
CA GLN A 139 -2.44 12.11 0.36
C GLN A 139 -1.96 10.70 0.70
N LEU A 140 -1.20 10.57 1.76
CA LEU A 140 -0.72 9.30 2.29
C LEU A 140 -1.32 9.04 3.66
N VAL A 141 -1.63 7.79 3.94
CA VAL A 141 -1.93 7.28 5.28
C VAL A 141 -0.76 6.37 5.67
N ASN A 142 0.12 6.88 6.51
CA ASN A 142 1.36 6.22 6.93
C ASN A 142 1.08 5.25 8.08
N PHE A 143 0.32 4.17 7.83
CA PHE A 143 -0.16 3.29 8.89
C PHE A 143 0.89 2.29 9.39
N CYS A 144 1.88 1.91 8.57
CA CYS A 144 2.92 0.95 8.94
C CYS A 144 4.28 1.34 8.37
N THR A 145 4.76 2.54 8.70
CA THR A 145 6.14 2.97 8.40
C THR A 145 7.04 2.76 9.61
N PRO A 146 8.38 2.83 9.46
CA PRO A 146 9.32 2.73 10.59
C PRO A 146 9.04 3.71 11.72
N GLN A 147 8.46 4.88 11.41
CA GLN A 147 8.21 5.96 12.36
C GLN A 147 6.82 5.86 13.02
N THR A 148 5.85 5.23 12.36
CA THR A 148 4.44 5.31 12.77
C THR A 148 3.93 4.07 13.48
N PHE A 149 4.51 2.89 13.16
CA PHE A 149 4.06 1.63 13.74
C PHE A 149 5.22 0.63 13.84
N ALA A 150 5.32 -0.05 14.97
CA ALA A 150 6.36 -1.06 15.16
C ALA A 150 5.95 -2.40 14.52
N ALA A 151 6.66 -2.81 13.49
CA ALA A 151 6.64 -4.13 12.87
C ALA A 151 8.10 -4.61 12.73
N ASP A 152 8.34 -5.89 12.41
CA ASP A 152 9.71 -6.38 12.26
C ASP A 152 10.30 -5.97 10.90
N ARG A 153 9.56 -6.19 9.81
CA ARG A 153 10.03 -5.99 8.43
C ARG A 153 9.06 -5.22 7.54
N LEU A 154 7.76 -5.37 7.80
CA LEU A 154 6.70 -4.81 6.98
C LEU A 154 6.73 -3.28 6.96
N ILE A 155 6.71 -2.71 5.77
CA ILE A 155 6.41 -1.30 5.53
C ILE A 155 5.17 -1.27 4.64
N ALA A 156 4.14 -0.53 5.05
CA ALA A 156 2.94 -0.38 4.25
C ALA A 156 2.32 1.00 4.43
N VAL A 157 1.83 1.56 3.32
CA VAL A 157 1.17 2.86 3.27
C VAL A 157 0.01 2.82 2.30
N GLU A 158 -1.03 3.60 2.57
CA GLU A 158 -2.09 3.87 1.61
C GLU A 158 -1.84 5.23 0.94
N ALA A 159 -2.02 5.29 -0.37
CA ALA A 159 -1.91 6.52 -1.13
C ALA A 159 -3.21 6.84 -1.85
N TYR A 160 -3.59 8.10 -1.80
CA TYR A 160 -4.81 8.64 -2.41
C TYR A 160 -4.42 9.75 -3.38
N VAL A 161 -4.83 9.57 -4.63
CA VAL A 161 -4.46 10.46 -5.73
C VAL A 161 -5.74 11.10 -6.28
N PRO A 162 -5.91 12.41 -6.15
CA PRO A 162 -7.00 13.11 -6.80
C PRO A 162 -6.97 12.89 -8.31
N HIS A 163 -8.13 12.82 -8.93
CA HIS A 163 -8.22 12.66 -10.39
C HIS A 163 -7.37 13.68 -11.15
N GLY A 164 -6.66 13.23 -12.18
CA GLY A 164 -5.75 14.05 -12.98
C GLY A 164 -4.36 14.22 -12.38
N ASN A 165 -4.13 13.86 -11.10
CA ASN A 165 -2.84 14.04 -10.45
C ASN A 165 -1.89 12.85 -10.70
N TRP A 166 -0.61 13.11 -10.51
CA TRP A 166 0.53 12.21 -10.71
C TRP A 166 1.17 11.90 -9.36
N ALA A 167 0.88 10.73 -8.80
CA ALA A 167 1.57 10.24 -7.61
C ALA A 167 2.88 9.54 -7.97
N THR A 168 3.74 9.34 -6.96
CA THR A 168 5.07 8.71 -7.17
C THR A 168 5.85 9.43 -8.29
N TYR A 169 5.78 10.75 -8.26
CA TYR A 169 6.52 11.61 -9.18
C TYR A 169 7.22 12.72 -8.40
N PRO A 170 8.53 12.95 -8.61
CA PRO A 170 9.44 12.25 -9.53
C PRO A 170 9.50 10.74 -9.31
N PRO A 171 9.78 9.94 -10.37
CA PRO A 171 10.02 8.52 -10.24
C PRO A 171 11.20 8.24 -9.31
N HIS A 172 11.13 7.15 -8.57
CA HIS A 172 12.21 6.73 -7.67
C HIS A 172 12.43 5.22 -7.73
N LYS A 173 13.51 4.78 -7.10
CA LYS A 173 13.83 3.36 -6.92
C LYS A 173 14.35 3.09 -5.52
N HIS A 174 14.33 1.83 -5.12
CA HIS A 174 14.89 1.29 -3.90
C HIS A 174 15.32 -0.16 -4.18
N ASP A 175 16.33 -0.32 -5.01
CA ASP A 175 16.79 -1.61 -5.50
C ASP A 175 18.31 -1.85 -5.34
N THR A 176 18.97 -0.90 -4.67
CA THR A 176 20.42 -0.94 -4.41
C THR A 176 20.67 -0.61 -2.94
N GLU A 177 21.53 -1.37 -2.28
CA GLU A 177 21.91 -1.07 -0.89
C GLU A 177 22.96 0.03 -0.85
N GLY A 178 22.70 1.10 -0.06
CA GLY A 178 23.62 2.21 0.08
C GLY A 178 23.15 3.27 1.08
N ASP A 179 23.92 4.34 1.24
CA ASP A 179 23.63 5.40 2.22
C ASP A 179 22.32 6.15 1.91
N GLY A 180 21.96 6.28 0.65
CA GLY A 180 20.75 6.99 0.18
C GLY A 180 19.61 6.08 -0.27
N GLU A 181 19.77 4.76 -0.24
CA GLU A 181 18.81 3.82 -0.80
C GLU A 181 18.82 2.49 -0.03
N THR A 182 17.70 1.79 0.02
CA THR A 182 17.57 0.45 0.58
C THR A 182 16.93 -0.48 -0.45
N VAL A 183 17.26 -1.77 -0.38
CA VAL A 183 16.61 -2.78 -1.25
C VAL A 183 15.27 -3.18 -0.66
N LEU A 184 14.20 -2.96 -1.42
CA LEU A 184 12.84 -3.37 -1.06
C LEU A 184 12.14 -3.95 -2.29
N GLU A 185 11.45 -5.08 -2.11
CA GLU A 185 10.40 -5.53 -2.99
C GLU A 185 9.14 -4.72 -2.70
N GLU A 186 8.38 -4.32 -3.72
CA GLU A 186 7.18 -3.52 -3.53
C GLU A 186 6.00 -4.03 -4.36
N ILE A 187 4.81 -4.07 -3.73
CA ILE A 187 3.53 -4.33 -4.37
C ILE A 187 2.70 -3.05 -4.33
N TYR A 188 2.17 -2.64 -5.49
CA TYR A 188 1.08 -1.67 -5.61
C TYR A 188 -0.22 -2.43 -5.86
N TYR A 189 -1.20 -2.29 -4.97
CA TYR A 189 -2.55 -2.81 -5.15
C TYR A 189 -3.51 -1.64 -5.32
N TYR A 190 -4.42 -1.70 -6.30
CA TYR A 190 -5.23 -0.57 -6.72
C TYR A 190 -6.72 -0.71 -6.41
N GLU A 191 -7.33 0.40 -5.97
CA GLU A 191 -8.76 0.65 -5.97
C GLU A 191 -9.01 2.00 -6.66
N ILE A 192 -9.86 2.02 -7.69
CA ILE A 192 -10.13 3.22 -8.45
C ILE A 192 -11.59 3.59 -8.26
N ALA A 193 -11.86 4.86 -8.00
CA ALA A 193 -13.23 5.34 -7.88
C ALA A 193 -13.98 5.13 -9.20
N ASP A 194 -15.23 4.67 -9.12
CA ASP A 194 -16.09 4.55 -10.29
C ASP A 194 -16.48 5.92 -10.83
N GLY A 195 -16.67 5.98 -12.13
CA GLY A 195 -17.33 7.09 -12.80
C GLY A 195 -18.85 6.87 -12.89
N PRO A 196 -19.58 7.84 -13.45
CA PRO A 196 -21.04 7.76 -13.56
C PRO A 196 -21.51 6.58 -14.43
N ASP A 197 -20.71 6.15 -15.40
CA ASP A 197 -21.12 5.17 -16.41
C ASP A 197 -20.19 3.93 -16.43
N GLY A 198 -19.27 3.79 -15.48
CA GLY A 198 -18.38 2.63 -15.45
C GLY A 198 -17.17 2.77 -14.55
N ALA A 199 -16.37 1.70 -14.53
CA ALA A 199 -15.19 1.60 -13.69
C ALA A 199 -14.10 2.59 -14.09
N GLY A 200 -13.46 3.18 -13.08
CA GLY A 200 -12.35 4.09 -13.26
C GLY A 200 -11.06 3.40 -13.71
N MET A 201 -10.05 4.21 -14.03
CA MET A 201 -8.73 3.73 -14.41
C MET A 201 -7.62 4.63 -13.89
N CYS A 202 -6.43 4.05 -13.79
CA CYS A 202 -5.19 4.72 -13.47
C CYS A 202 -4.07 4.12 -14.34
N TYR A 203 -2.94 4.78 -14.45
CA TYR A 203 -1.76 4.25 -15.15
C TYR A 203 -0.58 4.14 -14.19
N GLN A 204 0.20 3.08 -14.36
CA GLN A 204 1.44 2.86 -13.61
C GLN A 204 2.61 2.67 -14.56
N ARG A 205 3.72 3.36 -14.26
CA ARG A 205 4.99 3.20 -14.98
C ARG A 205 6.05 2.57 -14.08
N VAL A 206 6.75 1.55 -14.59
CA VAL A 206 8.01 1.03 -14.05
C VAL A 206 8.97 0.85 -15.20
N TYR A 207 10.24 1.27 -15.05
CA TYR A 207 11.23 1.16 -16.11
C TYR A 207 12.63 0.88 -15.56
N ALA A 208 13.50 0.37 -16.44
CA ALA A 208 14.83 -0.07 -16.07
C ALA A 208 15.67 1.04 -15.45
N SER A 209 16.36 0.72 -14.36
CA SER A 209 17.62 1.33 -14.00
C SER A 209 18.75 0.64 -14.80
N ASP A 210 19.98 1.17 -14.76
CA ASP A 210 21.05 0.81 -15.69
C ASP A 210 21.38 -0.69 -15.83
N GLU A 211 21.07 -1.53 -14.84
CA GLU A 211 21.59 -2.91 -14.78
C GLU A 211 20.56 -4.00 -14.99
N ARG A 212 19.26 -3.76 -14.74
CA ARG A 212 18.22 -4.80 -14.77
C ARG A 212 17.03 -4.38 -15.64
N PRO A 213 16.69 -5.15 -16.68
CA PRO A 213 15.62 -4.78 -17.59
C PRO A 213 14.25 -4.96 -16.91
N ILE A 214 13.44 -3.91 -16.93
CA ILE A 214 12.02 -3.91 -16.62
C ILE A 214 11.34 -2.83 -17.45
N ASP A 215 10.15 -3.10 -17.95
CA ASP A 215 9.38 -2.13 -18.74
C ASP A 215 7.89 -2.41 -18.56
N VAL A 216 7.23 -1.63 -17.70
CA VAL A 216 5.80 -1.71 -17.41
C VAL A 216 5.18 -0.34 -17.70
N LEU A 217 4.22 -0.30 -18.60
CA LEU A 217 3.25 0.77 -18.73
C LEU A 217 1.88 0.12 -18.73
N ALA A 218 1.22 0.14 -17.58
CA ALA A 218 -0.03 -0.55 -17.34
C ALA A 218 -1.19 0.41 -17.14
N GLU A 219 -2.30 0.17 -17.84
CA GLU A 219 -3.59 0.64 -17.40
C GLU A 219 -4.07 -0.28 -16.28
N VAL A 220 -4.26 0.26 -15.08
CA VAL A 220 -4.66 -0.48 -13.88
C VAL A 220 -6.08 -0.13 -13.48
N ARG A 221 -6.79 -1.10 -12.91
CA ARG A 221 -8.17 -1.07 -12.47
C ARG A 221 -8.28 -1.54 -11.02
N THR A 222 -9.44 -1.37 -10.42
CA THR A 222 -9.73 -1.93 -9.08
C THR A 222 -9.45 -3.43 -9.04
N GLY A 223 -8.67 -3.86 -8.06
CA GLY A 223 -8.26 -5.25 -7.87
C GLY A 223 -6.96 -5.63 -8.60
N ASP A 224 -6.41 -4.76 -9.43
CA ASP A 224 -5.12 -5.00 -10.08
C ASP A 224 -3.96 -4.79 -9.10
N ALA A 225 -2.85 -5.49 -9.34
CA ALA A 225 -1.60 -5.24 -8.66
C ALA A 225 -0.45 -5.07 -9.65
N VAL A 226 0.52 -4.23 -9.30
CA VAL A 226 1.79 -4.09 -10.02
C VAL A 226 2.93 -4.46 -9.09
N LEU A 227 3.78 -5.36 -9.57
CA LEU A 227 4.93 -5.91 -8.85
C LEU A 227 6.18 -5.15 -9.25
N ILE A 228 6.91 -4.61 -8.27
CA ILE A 228 8.11 -3.82 -8.46
C ILE A 228 9.28 -4.50 -7.74
N PRO A 229 9.96 -5.43 -8.41
CA PRO A 229 11.14 -6.10 -7.86
C PRO A 229 12.39 -5.20 -7.89
N HIS A 230 12.43 -4.24 -8.78
CA HIS A 230 13.52 -3.30 -9.02
C HIS A 230 13.12 -2.23 -10.05
N GLY A 231 14.01 -1.25 -10.26
CA GLY A 231 13.87 -0.23 -11.30
C GLY A 231 13.14 1.01 -10.82
N TRP A 232 13.22 2.04 -11.65
CA TRP A 232 12.50 3.29 -11.46
C TRP A 232 11.01 3.05 -11.55
N HIS A 233 10.26 3.51 -10.57
CA HIS A 233 8.81 3.41 -10.59
C HIS A 233 8.15 4.75 -10.26
N GLY A 234 6.99 4.93 -10.88
CA GLY A 234 6.28 6.20 -11.02
C GLY A 234 6.39 6.74 -12.45
N PRO A 235 5.42 7.57 -12.83
CA PRO A 235 4.26 7.96 -12.04
C PRO A 235 3.18 6.87 -11.91
N SER A 236 2.35 7.01 -10.86
CA SER A 236 0.98 6.49 -10.81
C SER A 236 0.04 7.63 -11.16
N MET A 237 -0.66 7.54 -12.30
CA MET A 237 -1.43 8.66 -12.85
C MET A 237 -2.93 8.38 -12.74
N ALA A 238 -3.63 9.08 -11.86
CA ALA A 238 -5.08 9.01 -11.80
C ALA A 238 -5.70 9.66 -13.04
N ALA A 239 -6.54 8.93 -13.77
CA ALA A 239 -7.20 9.50 -14.94
C ALA A 239 -8.17 10.63 -14.55
N PRO A 240 -8.37 11.65 -15.41
CA PRO A 240 -9.35 12.70 -15.14
C PRO A 240 -10.74 12.14 -14.83
N GLY A 241 -11.32 12.56 -13.71
CA GLY A 241 -12.63 12.11 -13.25
C GLY A 241 -12.61 10.96 -12.24
N TYR A 242 -11.48 10.26 -12.06
CA TYR A 242 -11.39 9.08 -11.20
C TYR A 242 -10.30 9.25 -10.13
N ASN A 243 -10.67 9.39 -8.87
CA ASN A 243 -9.68 9.31 -7.80
C ASN A 243 -9.11 7.91 -7.76
N ALA A 244 -7.81 7.80 -7.53
CA ALA A 244 -7.14 6.52 -7.37
C ALA A 244 -6.66 6.32 -5.93
N TYR A 245 -6.77 5.09 -5.48
CA TYR A 245 -6.16 4.58 -4.27
C TYR A 245 -5.18 3.49 -4.65
N PHE A 246 -4.05 3.44 -3.98
CA PHE A 246 -3.20 2.27 -3.99
C PHE A 246 -2.61 1.98 -2.61
N LEU A 247 -2.51 0.69 -2.31
CA LEU A 247 -1.82 0.16 -1.13
C LEU A 247 -0.42 -0.24 -1.55
N ASN A 248 0.59 0.39 -0.97
CA ASN A 248 1.98 -0.02 -1.09
C ASN A 248 2.33 -1.00 0.02
N VAL A 249 2.96 -2.10 -0.35
CA VAL A 249 3.47 -3.11 0.58
C VAL A 249 4.92 -3.38 0.25
N MET A 250 5.80 -3.17 1.20
CA MET A 250 7.25 -3.24 1.00
C MET A 250 7.92 -4.06 2.09
N ALA A 251 8.94 -4.81 1.70
CA ALA A 251 9.89 -5.46 2.60
C ALA A 251 11.19 -5.78 1.84
N GLY A 252 12.28 -5.99 2.55
CA GLY A 252 13.56 -6.29 1.92
C GLY A 252 14.55 -7.03 2.82
N PRO A 253 15.75 -7.35 2.29
CA PRO A 253 16.75 -8.16 2.96
C PRO A 253 17.46 -7.44 4.12
N GLY A 254 17.42 -6.11 4.17
CA GLY A 254 18.13 -5.29 5.16
C GLY A 254 17.87 -5.72 6.60
N GLU A 255 18.78 -5.42 7.52
CA GLU A 255 18.64 -5.79 8.94
C GLU A 255 17.56 -4.97 9.65
N GLY A 256 17.31 -3.73 9.20
CA GLY A 256 16.31 -2.81 9.74
C GLY A 256 15.17 -2.55 8.77
N ARG A 257 14.10 -1.95 9.31
CA ARG A 257 13.02 -1.36 8.52
C ARG A 257 13.44 0.04 8.08
N ALA A 258 14.12 0.14 6.93
CA ALA A 258 14.50 1.43 6.36
C ALA A 258 13.75 1.63 5.03
N TRP A 259 13.21 2.81 4.83
CA TRP A 259 12.57 3.21 3.57
C TRP A 259 13.32 4.44 3.03
N LYS A 260 14.38 4.16 2.29
CA LYS A 260 15.19 5.17 1.61
C LYS A 260 15.08 4.95 0.12
N VAL A 261 14.87 6.02 -0.61
CA VAL A 261 14.65 6.00 -2.06
C VAL A 261 15.62 6.93 -2.77
N CYS A 262 16.05 6.52 -3.95
CA CYS A 262 16.81 7.34 -4.87
C CYS A 262 15.86 7.84 -5.96
N GLU A 263 15.80 9.14 -6.24
CA GLU A 263 14.99 9.71 -7.33
C GLU A 263 15.72 9.64 -8.66
N ASP A 264 14.97 9.42 -9.76
CA ASP A 264 15.54 9.50 -11.11
C ASP A 264 16.10 10.90 -11.36
N PRO A 265 17.42 11.03 -11.59
CA PRO A 265 18.06 12.32 -11.80
C PRO A 265 17.49 13.12 -12.98
N SER A 266 16.92 12.43 -13.97
CA SER A 266 16.29 13.06 -15.13
C SER A 266 15.03 13.85 -14.78
N HIS A 267 14.38 13.51 -13.66
CA HIS A 267 13.10 14.07 -13.23
C HIS A 267 13.14 14.72 -11.85
N ALA A 268 14.20 14.53 -11.07
CA ALA A 268 14.33 15.02 -9.69
C ALA A 268 14.12 16.54 -9.56
N TRP A 269 14.46 17.31 -10.59
CA TRP A 269 14.28 18.77 -10.65
C TRP A 269 12.83 19.23 -10.42
N VAL A 270 11.84 18.35 -10.69
CA VAL A 270 10.42 18.68 -10.46
C VAL A 270 10.14 18.95 -8.99
N ARG A 271 10.88 18.29 -8.09
CA ARG A 271 10.75 18.55 -6.64
C ARG A 271 11.11 20.00 -6.27
N ASP A 272 12.02 20.60 -6.99
CA ASP A 272 12.44 22.00 -6.74
C ASP A 272 11.31 23.01 -7.06
N THR A 273 10.34 22.63 -7.91
CA THR A 273 9.19 23.48 -8.22
C THR A 273 8.13 23.50 -7.12
N TRP A 274 8.15 22.53 -6.19
CA TRP A 274 7.10 22.38 -5.18
C TRP A 274 7.04 23.52 -4.17
N SER A 275 8.15 24.25 -3.98
CA SER A 275 8.16 25.44 -3.11
C SER A 275 7.29 26.58 -3.64
N ASP A 276 7.04 26.62 -4.93
CA ASP A 276 6.32 27.69 -5.61
C ASP A 276 4.85 27.34 -5.92
N GLU A 277 4.45 26.11 -5.64
CA GLU A 277 3.11 25.60 -5.94
C GLU A 277 2.38 25.14 -4.66
N PRO A 278 1.08 25.43 -4.52
CA PRO A 278 0.30 24.92 -3.41
C PRO A 278 0.01 23.42 -3.56
N ILE A 279 -0.26 22.77 -2.44
CA ILE A 279 -0.90 21.46 -2.44
C ILE A 279 -2.28 21.59 -3.08
N ASP A 280 -2.70 20.57 -3.82
CA ASP A 280 -4.02 20.50 -4.45
C ASP A 280 -5.13 20.78 -3.41
N PRO A 281 -6.01 21.78 -3.66
CA PRO A 281 -7.04 22.18 -2.71
C PRO A 281 -8.13 21.12 -2.48
N ARG A 282 -8.16 20.04 -3.27
CA ARG A 282 -9.04 18.88 -3.04
C ARG A 282 -8.55 17.98 -1.91
N LEU A 283 -7.33 18.20 -1.43
CA LEU A 283 -6.73 17.45 -0.33
C LEU A 283 -6.81 18.22 0.99
N PRO A 284 -7.01 17.55 2.14
CA PRO A 284 -7.28 16.11 2.23
C PRO A 284 -8.64 15.75 1.62
N LEU A 285 -8.76 14.50 1.17
CA LEU A 285 -10.04 14.01 0.66
C LEU A 285 -11.13 14.03 1.75
N PRO A 286 -12.43 14.18 1.39
CA PRO A 286 -13.53 14.15 2.36
C PRO A 286 -13.52 12.86 3.21
N GLY A 287 -13.78 12.99 4.50
CA GLY A 287 -13.80 11.87 5.45
C GLY A 287 -12.45 11.57 6.12
N PHE A 288 -11.38 12.27 5.74
CA PHE A 288 -10.09 12.16 6.43
C PHE A 288 -9.94 13.25 7.48
N ASP A 289 -9.63 12.84 8.71
CA ASP A 289 -9.40 13.79 9.80
C ASP A 289 -8.08 14.54 9.57
N THR A 290 -8.15 15.86 9.56
CA THR A 290 -6.99 16.74 9.38
C THR A 290 -6.23 17.01 10.68
N GLY A 291 -6.70 16.50 11.81
CA GLY A 291 -6.07 16.73 13.12
C GLY A 291 -4.65 16.17 13.26
N ASN A 292 -4.28 15.20 12.40
CA ASN A 292 -2.96 14.55 12.36
C ASN A 292 -2.27 14.74 10.99
N VAL A 293 -2.55 15.81 10.27
CA VAL A 293 -1.90 16.06 8.97
C VAL A 293 -0.50 16.62 9.19
N ALA A 294 0.50 15.84 8.81
CA ALA A 294 1.89 16.26 8.74
C ALA A 294 2.17 16.96 7.38
N SER A 295 2.95 18.03 7.40
CA SER A 295 3.41 18.70 6.19
C SER A 295 4.64 18.02 5.58
N ASN A 296 4.94 18.34 4.30
CA ASN A 296 6.10 17.82 3.54
C ASN A 296 7.46 17.91 4.27
N GLU A 297 7.58 18.77 5.30
CA GLU A 297 8.86 19.05 5.98
C GLU A 297 9.25 18.00 7.03
N GLU A 298 8.30 17.18 7.52
CA GLU A 298 8.55 16.26 8.64
C GLU A 298 9.05 14.86 8.22
N TRP A 299 8.94 14.48 6.95
CA TRP A 299 9.21 13.12 6.46
C TRP A 299 10.43 12.99 5.54
N GLY A 300 11.47 13.72 5.85
CA GLY A 300 12.82 13.50 5.33
C GLY A 300 13.01 13.86 3.85
N ARG A 301 13.94 14.79 3.68
CA ARG A 301 14.60 15.06 2.40
C ARG A 301 15.50 13.89 2.02
#